data_f33a44916d51fba22d3f7ecf541b3b7c
#
_entry.id   f33a44916d51fba22d3f7ecf541b3b7c
#
_cell.length_a   1.000
_cell.length_b   1.000
_cell.length_c   1.000
_cell.angle_alpha   90.00
_cell.angle_beta   90.00
_cell.angle_gamma   90.00
#
_symmetry.space_group_name_H-M   'P 1'
#
loop_
_entity.id
_entity.type
_entity.pdbx_description
1 polymer ?
#
loop_
_entity_poly.entity_id
_entity_poly.type
_entity_poly.pdbx_seq_one_letter_code
_entity_poly.pdbx_strand_id
1 'polypeptide(L)'
;MDVLVVGGGVVGLSTAYALADRGADVTLVEKGSLGNASTGRSAGGIRSQFSSRVNVELSLASKAVWNDFEERFGVDIGLRKTGYLLLARTDAVSERFRANVAMQRELGADSEFLTPAAATDHCPGLDPEPFVAATYNPDDGFADPNLAVQGYAAAARDLGVDVRTKTAVTDLHREGDRVVGADVRENGATDAERHAVDRVVNAAGAWAANVGAMAGVDLPIAPRRRQIAVVDPTPPVPESVPLTIDLETGSYFRPERDGAALVGGHFDAADPDQNPDAYEEGMDIEWAARAVEHAADYTAYFGPDTRIKRGWAGLYAVTPDHHPILEETRPGLVTVAGFSGHGFQHAPAAGRIAADLAVDGDTDLLDVSPLSGDRFERGETLSERHVA
;
A
#
# COMPACT_ATOMS: atom_id res chain seq x y z
N MET A 1 15.35 -17.62 17.21
CA MET A 1 13.89 -17.53 17.26
C MET A 1 13.36 -17.86 15.88
N ASP A 2 12.43 -18.80 15.82
CA ASP A 2 11.85 -19.31 14.57
C ASP A 2 10.58 -18.52 14.25
N VAL A 3 10.53 -17.91 13.08
CA VAL A 3 9.40 -17.06 12.66
C VAL A 3 8.85 -17.50 11.31
N LEU A 4 7.53 -17.66 11.25
CA LEU A 4 6.81 -17.87 9.99
C LEU A 4 6.16 -16.57 9.52
N VAL A 5 6.55 -16.07 8.35
CA VAL A 5 5.90 -14.93 7.71
C VAL A 5 4.91 -15.42 6.67
N VAL A 6 3.64 -15.02 6.79
CA VAL A 6 2.54 -15.41 5.90
C VAL A 6 2.24 -14.30 4.92
N GLY A 7 2.56 -14.53 3.64
CA GLY A 7 2.36 -13.61 2.53
C GLY A 7 3.66 -13.09 1.93
N GLY A 8 3.83 -13.30 0.62
CA GLY A 8 4.99 -12.90 -0.18
C GLY A 8 4.79 -11.59 -0.94
N GLY A 9 3.94 -10.69 -0.44
CA GLY A 9 3.85 -9.31 -0.90
C GLY A 9 5.01 -8.46 -0.36
N VAL A 10 5.09 -7.19 -0.79
CA VAL A 10 6.17 -6.29 -0.37
C VAL A 10 6.27 -6.12 1.15
N VAL A 11 5.14 -6.10 1.87
CA VAL A 11 5.13 -6.00 3.34
C VAL A 11 5.71 -7.25 3.99
N GLY A 12 5.28 -8.46 3.55
CA GLY A 12 5.82 -9.70 4.10
C GLY A 12 7.30 -9.90 3.77
N LEU A 13 7.74 -9.54 2.56
CA LEU A 13 9.16 -9.61 2.18
C LEU A 13 10.03 -8.62 2.95
N SER A 14 9.56 -7.38 3.14
CA SER A 14 10.23 -6.38 3.98
C SER A 14 10.31 -6.85 5.44
N THR A 15 9.24 -7.48 5.96
CA THR A 15 9.22 -8.07 7.30
C THR A 15 10.21 -9.23 7.43
N ALA A 16 10.22 -10.15 6.47
CA ALA A 16 11.12 -11.29 6.48
C ALA A 16 12.59 -10.87 6.42
N TYR A 17 12.89 -9.87 5.58
CA TYR A 17 14.21 -9.24 5.54
C TYR A 17 14.58 -8.65 6.91
N ALA A 18 13.72 -7.82 7.50
CA ALA A 18 13.99 -7.14 8.75
C ALA A 18 14.17 -8.12 9.94
N LEU A 19 13.41 -9.23 9.95
CA LEU A 19 13.57 -10.31 10.95
C LEU A 19 14.90 -11.03 10.80
N ALA A 20 15.27 -11.40 9.57
CA ALA A 20 16.52 -12.11 9.30
C ALA A 20 17.74 -11.22 9.57
N ASP A 21 17.67 -9.92 9.25
CA ASP A 21 18.72 -8.94 9.59
C ASP A 21 18.94 -8.82 11.11
N ARG A 22 17.93 -9.14 11.91
CA ARG A 22 17.98 -9.23 13.38
C ARG A 22 18.39 -10.62 13.90
N GLY A 23 18.70 -11.57 13.00
CA GLY A 23 19.18 -12.91 13.35
C GLY A 23 18.07 -13.90 13.71
N ALA A 24 16.82 -13.65 13.32
CA ALA A 24 15.76 -14.66 13.39
C ALA A 24 15.92 -15.71 12.28
N ASP A 25 15.52 -16.96 12.57
CA ASP A 25 15.36 -18.00 11.55
C ASP A 25 13.97 -17.86 10.91
N VAL A 26 13.94 -17.49 9.64
CA VAL A 26 12.69 -17.03 9.00
C VAL A 26 12.30 -17.95 7.85
N THR A 27 11.06 -18.47 7.93
CA THR A 27 10.38 -19.07 6.77
C THR A 27 9.29 -18.12 6.30
N LEU A 28 9.30 -17.75 5.01
CA LEU A 28 8.22 -17.01 4.36
C LEU A 28 7.43 -17.94 3.45
N VAL A 29 6.11 -17.98 3.62
CA VAL A 29 5.22 -18.76 2.75
C VAL A 29 4.30 -17.84 1.95
N GLU A 30 4.23 -18.13 0.65
CA GLU A 30 3.36 -17.42 -0.31
C GLU A 30 2.53 -18.44 -1.11
N LYS A 31 1.20 -18.30 -1.07
CA LYS A 31 0.30 -19.25 -1.75
C LYS A 31 0.39 -19.23 -3.27
N GLY A 32 0.82 -18.12 -3.84
CA GLY A 32 1.03 -17.93 -5.27
C GLY A 32 2.48 -17.68 -5.63
N SER A 33 2.72 -16.61 -6.37
CA SER A 33 4.04 -16.08 -6.69
C SER A 33 4.28 -14.78 -5.90
N LEU A 34 5.54 -14.47 -5.58
CA LEU A 34 5.89 -13.27 -4.87
C LEU A 34 5.35 -12.02 -5.57
N GLY A 35 4.73 -11.13 -4.81
CA GLY A 35 4.21 -9.86 -5.28
C GLY A 35 2.99 -9.92 -6.22
N ASN A 36 2.47 -11.09 -6.57
CA ASN A 36 1.46 -11.24 -7.63
C ASN A 36 0.05 -10.76 -7.26
N ALA A 37 -0.21 -10.46 -5.99
CA ALA A 37 -1.50 -9.93 -5.53
C ALA A 37 -1.51 -8.39 -5.55
N SER A 38 -1.94 -7.73 -4.47
CA SER A 38 -2.08 -6.27 -4.38
C SER A 38 -0.80 -5.50 -4.72
N THR A 39 0.38 -6.03 -4.36
CA THR A 39 1.67 -5.38 -4.62
C THR A 39 1.93 -5.21 -6.12
N GLY A 40 1.89 -6.27 -6.91
CA GLY A 40 2.18 -6.21 -8.36
C GLY A 40 1.09 -5.51 -9.16
N ARG A 41 -0.04 -5.20 -8.54
CA ARG A 41 -1.17 -4.48 -9.14
C ARG A 41 -1.26 -3.03 -8.67
N SER A 42 -0.31 -2.60 -7.83
CA SER A 42 -0.23 -1.23 -7.31
C SER A 42 0.21 -0.23 -8.38
N ALA A 43 -0.22 1.01 -8.25
CA ALA A 43 0.31 2.14 -9.01
C ALA A 43 1.74 2.52 -8.62
N GLY A 44 2.28 1.93 -7.54
CA GLY A 44 3.63 2.16 -7.07
C GLY A 44 3.85 3.51 -6.38
N GLY A 45 2.79 4.18 -5.95
CA GLY A 45 2.88 5.49 -5.32
C GLY A 45 3.64 5.47 -3.99
N ILE A 46 4.46 6.49 -3.77
CA ILE A 46 5.24 6.76 -2.55
C ILE A 46 5.03 8.22 -2.21
N ARG A 47 4.31 8.50 -1.12
CA ARG A 47 3.97 9.87 -0.71
C ARG A 47 3.98 10.04 0.80
N SER A 48 4.11 11.29 1.26
CA SER A 48 3.98 11.68 2.67
C SER A 48 2.76 12.58 2.93
N GLN A 49 2.00 12.93 1.91
CA GLN A 49 0.81 13.78 2.03
C GLN A 49 -0.40 12.99 2.55
N PHE A 50 -0.39 12.65 3.85
CA PHE A 50 -1.50 12.02 4.57
C PHE A 50 -2.19 12.99 5.52
N SER A 51 -3.41 12.66 5.94
CA SER A 51 -4.22 13.46 6.86
C SER A 51 -4.05 13.08 8.33
N SER A 52 -3.34 11.99 8.62
CA SER A 52 -3.04 11.53 9.98
C SER A 52 -1.53 11.53 10.24
N ARG A 53 -1.16 11.92 11.48
CA ARG A 53 0.26 11.99 11.92
C ARG A 53 0.97 10.64 11.74
N VAL A 54 0.36 9.56 12.18
CA VAL A 54 0.96 8.22 12.13
C VAL A 54 1.26 7.76 10.70
N ASN A 55 0.39 8.06 9.71
CA ASN A 55 0.67 7.74 8.31
C ASN A 55 1.79 8.60 7.72
N VAL A 56 1.90 9.87 8.14
CA VAL A 56 3.04 10.73 7.73
C VAL A 56 4.34 10.18 8.30
N GLU A 57 4.38 9.80 9.57
CA GLU A 57 5.56 9.22 10.23
C GLU A 57 5.98 7.89 9.58
N LEU A 58 5.02 6.97 9.32
CA LEU A 58 5.26 5.73 8.56
C LEU A 58 5.84 6.01 7.17
N SER A 59 5.30 7.03 6.49
CA SER A 59 5.78 7.42 5.16
C SER A 59 7.19 7.95 5.19
N LEU A 60 7.52 8.84 6.12
CA LEU A 60 8.86 9.43 6.23
C LEU A 60 9.90 8.38 6.57
N ALA A 61 9.59 7.47 7.52
CA ALA A 61 10.46 6.34 7.85
C ALA A 61 10.68 5.40 6.65
N SER A 62 9.61 5.14 5.88
CA SER A 62 9.70 4.31 4.67
C SER A 62 10.45 5.00 3.53
N LYS A 63 10.25 6.31 3.32
CA LYS A 63 10.93 7.08 2.27
C LYS A 63 12.44 7.08 2.43
N ALA A 64 12.96 7.05 3.66
CA ALA A 64 14.39 6.91 3.93
C ALA A 64 14.95 5.61 3.31
N VAL A 65 14.18 4.52 3.35
CA VAL A 65 14.58 3.25 2.72
C VAL A 65 14.37 3.28 1.20
N TRP A 66 13.24 3.82 0.74
CA TRP A 66 12.96 3.91 -0.71
C TRP A 66 13.98 4.76 -1.46
N ASN A 67 14.47 5.84 -0.85
CA ASN A 67 15.50 6.70 -1.43
C ASN A 67 16.84 6.00 -1.63
N ASP A 68 17.19 5.10 -0.71
CA ASP A 68 18.46 4.38 -0.70
C ASP A 68 18.29 2.94 -1.20
N PHE A 69 17.17 2.60 -1.86
CA PHE A 69 16.80 1.22 -2.16
C PHE A 69 17.83 0.49 -3.02
N GLU A 70 18.33 1.14 -4.07
CA GLU A 70 19.35 0.57 -4.94
C GLU A 70 20.66 0.32 -4.18
N GLU A 71 21.09 1.27 -3.35
CA GLU A 71 22.30 1.12 -2.53
C GLU A 71 22.18 -0.04 -1.53
N ARG A 72 20.99 -0.19 -0.91
CA ARG A 72 20.74 -1.21 0.11
C ARG A 72 20.52 -2.61 -0.46
N PHE A 73 19.82 -2.72 -1.58
CA PHE A 73 19.29 -3.99 -2.09
C PHE A 73 19.80 -4.34 -3.50
N GLY A 74 20.62 -3.48 -4.11
CA GLY A 74 21.24 -3.73 -5.42
C GLY A 74 20.27 -3.69 -6.60
N VAL A 75 19.06 -3.14 -6.43
CA VAL A 75 18.01 -3.08 -7.46
C VAL A 75 17.52 -1.65 -7.61
N ASP A 76 17.68 -1.08 -8.81
CA ASP A 76 17.02 0.18 -9.16
C ASP A 76 15.52 -0.07 -9.35
N ILE A 77 14.71 0.47 -8.45
CA ILE A 77 13.24 0.38 -8.50
C ILE A 77 12.60 1.42 -9.44
N GLY A 78 13.40 2.18 -10.15
CA GLY A 78 12.93 3.24 -11.05
C GLY A 78 12.16 4.34 -10.30
N LEU A 79 12.61 4.73 -9.10
CA LEU A 79 11.96 5.76 -8.29
C LEU A 79 11.99 7.11 -9.02
N ARG A 80 10.80 7.64 -9.32
CA ARG A 80 10.61 8.94 -9.96
C ARG A 80 10.00 9.91 -8.97
N LYS A 81 10.78 10.89 -8.52
CA LYS A 81 10.34 11.98 -7.64
C LYS A 81 9.80 13.14 -8.48
N THR A 82 8.62 12.97 -9.05
CA THR A 82 7.90 14.02 -9.78
C THR A 82 6.92 14.78 -8.88
N GLY A 83 6.80 14.36 -7.63
CA GLY A 83 5.86 14.88 -6.67
C GLY A 83 4.48 14.24 -6.73
N TYR A 84 3.66 14.63 -5.76
CA TYR A 84 2.22 14.40 -5.72
C TYR A 84 1.51 15.75 -5.63
N LEU A 85 0.47 15.91 -6.45
CA LEU A 85 -0.41 17.07 -6.48
C LEU A 85 -1.80 16.64 -6.07
N LEU A 86 -2.29 17.10 -4.92
CA LEU A 86 -3.67 16.88 -4.47
C LEU A 86 -4.48 18.14 -4.73
N LEU A 87 -5.65 18.00 -5.31
CA LEU A 87 -6.54 19.09 -5.72
C LEU A 87 -7.80 19.10 -4.84
N ALA A 88 -8.29 20.28 -4.49
CA ALA A 88 -9.48 20.51 -3.67
C ALA A 88 -10.50 21.36 -4.42
N ARG A 89 -11.75 20.87 -4.53
CA ARG A 89 -12.87 21.60 -5.15
C ARG A 89 -13.64 22.46 -4.18
N THR A 90 -13.55 22.20 -2.87
CA THR A 90 -14.34 22.88 -1.85
C THR A 90 -13.50 23.57 -0.78
N ASP A 91 -14.00 24.66 -0.20
CA ASP A 91 -13.35 25.38 0.88
C ASP A 91 -13.11 24.46 2.10
N ALA A 92 -14.01 23.53 2.39
CA ALA A 92 -13.86 22.60 3.49
C ALA A 92 -12.65 21.65 3.29
N VAL A 93 -12.37 21.20 2.06
CA VAL A 93 -11.17 20.41 1.74
C VAL A 93 -9.94 21.32 1.79
N SER A 94 -10.03 22.55 1.27
CA SER A 94 -8.95 23.54 1.31
C SER A 94 -8.49 23.85 2.75
N GLU A 95 -9.43 24.01 3.69
CA GLU A 95 -9.10 24.21 5.11
C GLU A 95 -8.37 23.00 5.70
N ARG A 96 -8.83 21.79 5.38
CA ARG A 96 -8.12 20.56 5.79
C ARG A 96 -6.72 20.48 5.20
N PHE A 97 -6.54 20.87 3.94
CA PHE A 97 -5.21 20.93 3.30
C PHE A 97 -4.24 21.82 4.06
N ARG A 98 -4.70 23.01 4.52
CA ARG A 98 -3.85 23.91 5.32
C ARG A 98 -3.40 23.26 6.63
N ALA A 99 -4.34 22.63 7.34
CA ALA A 99 -4.03 21.94 8.58
C ALA A 99 -3.08 20.75 8.36
N ASN A 100 -3.34 19.95 7.30
CA ASN A 100 -2.52 18.80 6.97
C ASN A 100 -1.10 19.20 6.56
N VAL A 101 -0.94 20.23 5.72
CA VAL A 101 0.40 20.76 5.32
C VAL A 101 1.15 21.27 6.56
N ALA A 102 0.49 21.95 7.49
CA ALA A 102 1.13 22.40 8.72
C ALA A 102 1.64 21.22 9.56
N MET A 103 0.84 20.17 9.75
CA MET A 103 1.20 18.95 10.47
C MET A 103 2.30 18.17 9.73
N GLN A 104 2.20 18.02 8.43
CA GLN A 104 3.21 17.34 7.60
C GLN A 104 4.57 18.04 7.69
N ARG A 105 4.61 19.37 7.63
CA ARG A 105 5.83 20.18 7.80
C ARG A 105 6.40 20.08 9.20
N GLU A 106 5.57 20.07 10.23
CA GLU A 106 6.02 19.84 11.62
C GLU A 106 6.76 18.51 11.75
N LEU A 107 6.32 17.48 11.01
CA LEU A 107 6.94 16.15 10.98
C LEU A 107 8.14 16.04 10.03
N GLY A 108 8.43 17.08 9.25
CA GLY A 108 9.58 17.11 8.33
C GLY A 108 9.28 16.74 6.88
N ALA A 109 7.99 16.64 6.49
CA ALA A 109 7.62 16.50 5.08
C ALA A 109 7.67 17.86 4.37
N ASP A 110 8.18 17.90 3.13
CA ASP A 110 8.29 19.12 2.34
C ASP A 110 7.01 19.43 1.55
N SER A 111 5.88 19.45 2.26
CA SER A 111 4.57 19.70 1.66
C SER A 111 4.28 21.19 1.55
N GLU A 112 3.68 21.60 0.43
CA GLU A 112 3.31 22.95 0.12
C GLU A 112 1.80 23.09 -0.08
N PHE A 113 1.24 24.22 0.38
CA PHE A 113 -0.13 24.63 0.06
C PHE A 113 -0.09 25.62 -1.11
N LEU A 114 -0.82 25.30 -2.18
CA LEU A 114 -0.79 26.07 -3.44
C LEU A 114 -2.17 26.65 -3.75
N THR A 115 -2.15 27.78 -4.48
CA THR A 115 -3.34 28.20 -5.23
C THR A 115 -3.52 27.32 -6.47
N PRO A 116 -4.75 27.18 -7.01
CA PRO A 116 -4.95 26.41 -8.27
C PRO A 116 -4.08 26.93 -9.43
N ALA A 117 -3.88 28.24 -9.53
CA ALA A 117 -3.00 28.83 -10.55
C ALA A 117 -1.54 28.39 -10.38
N ALA A 118 -1.02 28.32 -9.13
CA ALA A 118 0.34 27.84 -8.88
C ALA A 118 0.48 26.33 -9.14
N ALA A 119 -0.58 25.55 -9.00
CA ALA A 119 -0.58 24.13 -9.32
C ALA A 119 -0.33 23.85 -10.82
N THR A 120 -0.67 24.78 -11.71
CA THR A 120 -0.39 24.65 -13.15
C THR A 120 1.12 24.69 -13.48
N ASP A 121 1.95 25.23 -12.61
CA ASP A 121 3.41 25.21 -12.78
C ASP A 121 3.96 23.77 -12.68
N HIS A 122 3.29 22.91 -11.90
CA HIS A 122 3.64 21.50 -11.73
C HIS A 122 2.90 20.58 -12.72
N CYS A 123 1.67 20.93 -13.08
CA CYS A 123 0.85 20.20 -14.05
C CYS A 123 0.34 21.16 -15.15
N PRO A 124 1.12 21.40 -16.21
CA PRO A 124 0.77 22.40 -17.23
C PRO A 124 -0.54 22.15 -17.97
N GLY A 125 -1.02 20.91 -17.99
CA GLY A 125 -2.32 20.55 -18.57
C GLY A 125 -3.49 20.69 -17.62
N LEU A 126 -3.28 21.11 -16.37
CA LEU A 126 -4.34 21.29 -15.38
C LEU A 126 -5.26 22.46 -15.76
N ASP A 127 -6.57 22.24 -15.70
CA ASP A 127 -7.57 23.30 -15.62
C ASP A 127 -7.73 23.73 -14.15
N PRO A 128 -7.33 24.95 -13.78
CA PRO A 128 -7.42 25.41 -12.40
C PRO A 128 -8.85 25.83 -11.97
N GLU A 129 -9.77 26.09 -12.92
CA GLU A 129 -11.08 26.69 -12.63
C GLU A 129 -11.96 25.86 -11.67
N PRO A 130 -12.01 24.51 -11.75
CA PRO A 130 -12.83 23.71 -10.84
C PRO A 130 -12.32 23.65 -9.39
N PHE A 131 -11.13 24.17 -9.10
CA PHE A 131 -10.46 24.00 -7.82
C PHE A 131 -10.33 25.29 -7.02
N VAL A 132 -10.28 25.16 -5.71
CA VAL A 132 -10.07 26.29 -4.76
C VAL A 132 -8.70 26.24 -4.10
N ALA A 133 -8.04 25.08 -4.08
CA ALA A 133 -6.70 24.89 -3.52
C ALA A 133 -6.03 23.63 -4.09
N ALA A 134 -4.72 23.54 -3.86
CA ALA A 134 -3.94 22.34 -4.07
C ALA A 134 -2.89 22.16 -2.97
N THR A 135 -2.34 20.93 -2.84
CA THR A 135 -1.12 20.67 -2.09
C THR A 135 -0.14 19.91 -2.96
N TYR A 136 1.14 20.17 -2.77
CA TYR A 136 2.21 19.54 -3.51
C TYR A 136 3.35 19.14 -2.57
N ASN A 137 3.97 17.99 -2.85
CA ASN A 137 5.22 17.61 -2.19
C ASN A 137 6.20 17.08 -3.25
N PRO A 138 7.34 17.75 -3.46
CA PRO A 138 8.32 17.40 -4.50
C PRO A 138 9.04 16.08 -4.24
N ASP A 139 9.16 15.66 -2.97
CA ASP A 139 9.81 14.41 -2.58
C ASP A 139 8.92 13.18 -2.71
N ASP A 140 7.65 13.36 -2.98
CA ASP A 140 6.72 12.28 -3.29
C ASP A 140 6.92 11.80 -4.74
N GLY A 141 6.49 10.59 -5.05
CA GLY A 141 6.67 10.04 -6.38
C GLY A 141 6.13 8.62 -6.50
N PHE A 142 6.70 7.84 -7.38
CA PHE A 142 6.31 6.45 -7.57
C PHE A 142 7.50 5.60 -8.05
N ALA A 143 7.41 4.29 -7.82
CA ALA A 143 8.41 3.30 -8.21
C ALA A 143 7.76 2.05 -8.80
N ASP A 144 8.53 1.13 -9.33
CA ASP A 144 8.03 -0.17 -9.80
C ASP A 144 7.92 -1.16 -8.64
N PRO A 145 6.69 -1.58 -8.28
CA PRO A 145 6.49 -2.51 -7.16
C PRO A 145 7.11 -3.89 -7.38
N ASN A 146 7.22 -4.35 -8.64
CA ASN A 146 7.80 -5.65 -8.92
C ASN A 146 9.31 -5.67 -8.73
N LEU A 147 9.99 -4.56 -9.07
CA LEU A 147 11.43 -4.41 -8.80
C LEU A 147 11.70 -4.31 -7.29
N ALA A 148 10.82 -3.66 -6.53
CA ALA A 148 10.92 -3.63 -5.07
C ALA A 148 10.76 -5.04 -4.46
N VAL A 149 9.81 -5.83 -4.96
CA VAL A 149 9.64 -7.25 -4.56
C VAL A 149 10.90 -8.05 -4.87
N GLN A 150 11.51 -7.85 -6.04
CA GLN A 150 12.74 -8.55 -6.42
C GLN A 150 13.91 -8.19 -5.48
N GLY A 151 14.09 -6.91 -5.17
CA GLY A 151 15.15 -6.44 -4.27
C GLY A 151 15.00 -7.03 -2.87
N TYR A 152 13.82 -6.91 -2.27
CA TYR A 152 13.57 -7.50 -0.95
C TYR A 152 13.69 -9.02 -0.94
N ALA A 153 13.18 -9.72 -1.97
CA ALA A 153 13.25 -11.17 -2.04
C ALA A 153 14.69 -11.69 -2.21
N ALA A 154 15.53 -10.97 -2.93
CA ALA A 154 16.95 -11.30 -3.06
C ALA A 154 17.67 -11.07 -1.71
N ALA A 155 17.52 -9.89 -1.11
CA ALA A 155 18.14 -9.56 0.16
C ALA A 155 17.71 -10.50 1.30
N ALA A 156 16.43 -10.87 1.37
CA ALA A 156 15.93 -11.81 2.36
C ALA A 156 16.59 -13.20 2.19
N ARG A 157 16.71 -13.70 0.95
CA ARG A 157 17.39 -14.98 0.68
C ARG A 157 18.87 -14.94 1.01
N ASP A 158 19.55 -13.83 0.74
CA ASP A 158 20.96 -13.65 1.04
C ASP A 158 21.23 -13.69 2.56
N LEU A 159 20.22 -13.30 3.37
CA LEU A 159 20.21 -13.44 4.83
C LEU A 159 19.73 -14.82 5.31
N GLY A 160 19.44 -15.76 4.42
CA GLY A 160 19.08 -17.14 4.77
C GLY A 160 17.57 -17.39 4.95
N VAL A 161 16.69 -16.46 4.59
CA VAL A 161 15.24 -16.69 4.64
C VAL A 161 14.83 -17.82 3.71
N ASP A 162 14.13 -18.84 4.23
CA ASP A 162 13.49 -19.88 3.42
C ASP A 162 12.19 -19.33 2.79
N VAL A 163 12.26 -19.00 1.50
CA VAL A 163 11.14 -18.43 0.75
C VAL A 163 10.43 -19.50 -0.04
N ARG A 164 9.25 -19.92 0.45
CA ARG A 164 8.41 -20.96 -0.14
C ARG A 164 7.23 -20.35 -0.88
N THR A 165 7.28 -20.38 -2.21
CA THR A 165 6.14 -19.99 -3.07
C THR A 165 5.24 -21.19 -3.33
N LYS A 166 3.99 -20.92 -3.80
CA LYS A 166 2.96 -21.95 -4.02
C LYS A 166 2.67 -22.77 -2.76
N THR A 167 2.85 -22.16 -1.60
CA THR A 167 2.68 -22.77 -0.29
C THR A 167 1.73 -21.92 0.55
N ALA A 168 0.58 -22.48 0.89
CA ALA A 168 -0.46 -21.78 1.65
C ALA A 168 -0.47 -22.22 3.11
N VAL A 169 -0.69 -21.29 4.04
CA VAL A 169 -1.10 -21.62 5.40
C VAL A 169 -2.53 -22.12 5.37
N THR A 170 -2.79 -23.26 5.98
CA THR A 170 -4.11 -23.89 6.03
C THR A 170 -4.73 -23.90 7.42
N ASP A 171 -3.92 -23.80 8.47
CA ASP A 171 -4.36 -23.67 9.86
C ASP A 171 -3.26 -23.06 10.74
N LEU A 172 -3.65 -22.45 11.88
CA LEU A 172 -2.75 -21.95 12.91
C LEU A 172 -2.96 -22.72 14.22
N HIS A 173 -1.87 -23.24 14.80
CA HIS A 173 -1.91 -24.03 16.02
C HIS A 173 -1.73 -23.17 17.26
N ARG A 174 -2.51 -23.49 18.28
CA ARG A 174 -2.45 -22.78 19.57
C ARG A 174 -2.20 -23.73 20.74
N GLU A 175 -1.43 -23.24 21.70
CA GLU A 175 -1.34 -23.81 23.06
C GLU A 175 -1.91 -22.78 24.04
N GLY A 176 -3.09 -23.06 24.57
CA GLY A 176 -3.88 -22.09 25.32
C GLY A 176 -4.26 -20.90 24.43
N ASP A 177 -3.82 -19.71 24.80
CA ASP A 177 -4.08 -18.48 24.04
C ASP A 177 -2.98 -18.13 23.02
N ARG A 178 -1.83 -18.80 23.07
CA ARG A 178 -0.67 -18.52 22.26
C ARG A 178 -0.68 -19.30 20.94
N VAL A 179 -0.37 -18.63 19.83
CA VAL A 179 -0.04 -19.27 18.55
C VAL A 179 1.39 -19.83 18.64
N VAL A 180 1.56 -21.10 18.30
CA VAL A 180 2.82 -21.85 18.42
C VAL A 180 3.23 -22.56 17.13
N GLY A 181 2.51 -22.35 16.03
CA GLY A 181 2.83 -22.97 14.74
C GLY A 181 1.71 -22.83 13.73
N ALA A 182 1.95 -23.40 12.56
CA ALA A 182 1.03 -23.43 11.44
C ALA A 182 1.12 -24.74 10.67
N ASP A 183 0.03 -25.13 10.03
CA ASP A 183 0.03 -26.11 8.96
C ASP A 183 0.20 -25.37 7.62
N VAL A 184 1.21 -25.77 6.86
CA VAL A 184 1.44 -25.23 5.51
C VAL A 184 1.28 -26.33 4.47
N ARG A 185 0.74 -26.00 3.31
CA ARG A 185 0.52 -26.96 2.25
C ARG A 185 1.02 -26.40 0.92
N GLU A 186 1.94 -27.15 0.31
CA GLU A 186 2.39 -26.88 -1.05
C GLU A 186 1.26 -27.17 -2.06
N ASN A 187 1.19 -26.36 -3.12
CA ASN A 187 0.17 -26.55 -4.16
C ASN A 187 0.34 -27.91 -4.84
N GLY A 188 -0.73 -28.70 -4.87
CA GLY A 188 -0.74 -30.07 -5.39
C GLY A 188 -0.38 -31.16 -4.36
N ALA A 189 0.08 -30.80 -3.16
CA ALA A 189 0.26 -31.77 -2.07
C ALA A 189 -1.08 -32.15 -1.44
N THR A 190 -1.21 -33.43 -1.02
CA THR A 190 -2.39 -33.96 -0.32
C THR A 190 -2.35 -33.60 1.16
N ASP A 191 -1.17 -33.63 1.75
CA ASP A 191 -0.95 -33.45 3.18
C ASP A 191 -0.34 -32.08 3.47
N ALA A 192 -0.70 -31.51 4.62
CA ALA A 192 -0.08 -30.32 5.15
C ALA A 192 1.15 -30.68 6.01
N GLU A 193 2.19 -29.88 5.93
CA GLU A 193 3.37 -29.94 6.78
C GLU A 193 3.15 -29.03 8.00
N ARG A 194 3.42 -29.56 9.19
CA ARG A 194 3.33 -28.78 10.44
C ARG A 194 4.64 -28.09 10.73
N HIS A 195 4.59 -26.78 10.87
CA HIS A 195 5.69 -25.92 11.30
C HIS A 195 5.44 -25.46 12.74
N ALA A 196 6.28 -25.88 13.68
CA ALA A 196 6.32 -25.31 15.02
C ALA A 196 7.22 -24.06 14.97
N VAL A 197 6.75 -22.91 15.45
CA VAL A 197 7.48 -21.65 15.44
C VAL A 197 7.22 -20.84 16.71
N ASP A 198 8.13 -19.93 17.04
CA ASP A 198 7.98 -19.01 18.17
C ASP A 198 6.96 -17.90 17.90
N ARG A 199 6.87 -17.48 16.63
CA ARG A 199 6.01 -16.38 16.15
C ARG A 199 5.48 -16.67 14.74
N VAL A 200 4.26 -16.22 14.49
CA VAL A 200 3.69 -16.07 13.14
C VAL A 200 3.47 -14.59 12.86
N VAL A 201 3.88 -14.12 11.68
CA VAL A 201 3.55 -12.78 11.20
C VAL A 201 2.52 -12.87 10.09
N ASN A 202 1.34 -12.29 10.31
CA ASN A 202 0.27 -12.21 9.33
C ASN A 202 0.46 -10.96 8.44
N ALA A 203 1.11 -11.14 7.30
CA ALA A 203 1.30 -10.14 6.24
C ALA A 203 0.50 -10.50 4.97
N ALA A 204 -0.62 -11.21 5.15
CA ALA A 204 -1.38 -11.84 4.07
C ALA A 204 -2.29 -10.88 3.27
N GLY A 205 -2.14 -9.55 3.45
CA GLY A 205 -2.85 -8.53 2.66
C GLY A 205 -4.36 -8.74 2.66
N ALA A 206 -4.96 -8.96 1.49
CA ALA A 206 -6.40 -9.18 1.34
C ALA A 206 -6.92 -10.48 2.01
N TRP A 207 -6.03 -11.42 2.36
CA TRP A 207 -6.35 -12.66 3.10
C TRP A 207 -6.07 -12.56 4.60
N ALA A 208 -5.65 -11.39 5.09
CA ALA A 208 -5.23 -11.26 6.49
C ALA A 208 -6.34 -11.58 7.49
N ALA A 209 -7.60 -11.23 7.19
CA ALA A 209 -8.75 -11.62 8.02
C ALA A 209 -8.93 -13.14 8.08
N ASN A 210 -8.72 -13.85 6.95
CA ASN A 210 -8.80 -15.30 6.91
C ASN A 210 -7.71 -15.94 7.79
N VAL A 211 -6.48 -15.44 7.73
CA VAL A 211 -5.37 -15.92 8.56
C VAL A 211 -5.62 -15.60 10.04
N GLY A 212 -6.14 -14.41 10.37
CA GLY A 212 -6.54 -14.05 11.73
C GLY A 212 -7.60 -15.01 12.28
N ALA A 213 -8.60 -15.34 11.48
CA ALA A 213 -9.68 -16.27 11.87
C ALA A 213 -9.18 -17.67 12.22
N MET A 214 -8.12 -18.19 11.58
CA MET A 214 -7.48 -19.46 11.94
C MET A 214 -6.95 -19.43 13.39
N ALA A 215 -6.51 -18.27 13.86
CA ALA A 215 -6.09 -18.08 15.24
C ALA A 215 -7.25 -17.66 16.18
N GLY A 216 -8.47 -17.52 15.68
CA GLY A 216 -9.62 -17.00 16.43
C GLY A 216 -9.55 -15.50 16.71
N VAL A 217 -8.89 -14.74 15.81
CA VAL A 217 -8.84 -13.28 15.82
C VAL A 217 -9.71 -12.76 14.69
N ASP A 218 -10.69 -11.91 15.02
CA ASP A 218 -11.53 -11.22 14.04
C ASP A 218 -10.85 -9.89 13.67
N LEU A 219 -10.39 -9.82 12.42
CA LEU A 219 -9.73 -8.61 11.89
C LEU A 219 -10.71 -7.89 10.97
N PRO A 220 -11.08 -6.62 11.24
CA PRO A 220 -12.00 -5.87 10.40
C PRO A 220 -11.30 -5.39 9.11
N ILE A 221 -10.85 -6.33 8.30
CA ILE A 221 -10.15 -6.09 7.03
C ILE A 221 -11.01 -6.66 5.90
N ALA A 222 -11.52 -5.77 5.06
CA ALA A 222 -12.35 -6.12 3.92
C ALA A 222 -11.58 -6.00 2.59
N PRO A 223 -11.52 -7.05 1.76
CA PRO A 223 -10.99 -6.93 0.40
C PRO A 223 -11.91 -6.09 -0.49
N ARG A 224 -11.38 -5.02 -1.08
CA ARG A 224 -12.10 -4.11 -1.99
C ARG A 224 -11.42 -4.06 -3.36
N ARG A 225 -12.20 -4.19 -4.42
CA ARG A 225 -11.68 -4.18 -5.79
C ARG A 225 -11.36 -2.76 -6.24
N ARG A 226 -10.15 -2.54 -6.77
CA ARG A 226 -9.71 -1.28 -7.36
C ARG A 226 -9.13 -1.54 -8.74
N GLN A 227 -9.36 -0.61 -9.67
CA GLN A 227 -8.98 -0.76 -11.05
C GLN A 227 -7.98 0.30 -11.48
N ILE A 228 -7.15 -0.07 -12.45
CA ILE A 228 -6.15 0.81 -13.08
C ILE A 228 -6.21 0.58 -14.58
N ALA A 229 -6.15 1.67 -15.36
CA ALA A 229 -5.97 1.62 -16.80
C ALA A 229 -4.68 2.36 -17.21
N VAL A 230 -3.95 1.78 -18.15
CA VAL A 230 -2.88 2.46 -18.89
C VAL A 230 -3.47 2.94 -20.19
N VAL A 231 -3.35 4.24 -20.42
CA VAL A 231 -3.95 4.93 -21.57
C VAL A 231 -2.89 5.66 -22.39
N ASP A 232 -3.22 5.96 -23.62
CA ASP A 232 -2.40 6.68 -24.59
C ASP A 232 -3.14 7.99 -24.95
N PRO A 233 -2.88 9.06 -24.18
CA PRO A 233 -3.59 10.33 -24.35
C PRO A 233 -3.03 11.17 -25.48
N THR A 234 -3.83 12.13 -25.97
CA THR A 234 -3.42 13.12 -26.95
C THR A 234 -3.92 14.51 -26.52
N PRO A 235 -3.02 15.42 -26.12
CA PRO A 235 -1.56 15.33 -26.13
C PRO A 235 -0.96 14.34 -25.11
N PRO A 236 0.29 13.88 -25.32
CA PRO A 236 0.95 12.98 -24.37
C PRO A 236 1.18 13.65 -23.01
N VAL A 237 1.14 12.88 -21.93
CA VAL A 237 1.47 13.37 -20.58
C VAL A 237 3.00 13.45 -20.42
N PRO A 238 3.57 14.63 -20.12
CA PRO A 238 5.01 14.75 -19.84
C PRO A 238 5.43 13.91 -18.61
N GLU A 239 6.57 13.25 -18.69
CA GLU A 239 7.08 12.40 -17.59
C GLU A 239 7.39 13.18 -16.29
N SER A 240 7.50 14.51 -16.37
CA SER A 240 7.73 15.39 -15.21
C SER A 240 6.47 15.76 -14.45
N VAL A 241 5.29 15.45 -14.98
CA VAL A 241 4.02 15.75 -14.30
C VAL A 241 3.89 14.90 -13.02
N PRO A 242 3.49 15.48 -11.87
CA PRO A 242 3.29 14.73 -10.65
C PRO A 242 2.12 13.76 -10.77
N LEU A 243 2.08 12.75 -9.89
CA LEU A 243 0.84 12.02 -9.68
C LEU A 243 -0.20 13.00 -9.14
N THR A 244 -1.26 13.19 -9.90
CA THR A 244 -2.28 14.22 -9.64
C THR A 244 -3.59 13.56 -9.26
N ILE A 245 -4.18 14.00 -8.14
CA ILE A 245 -5.43 13.45 -7.57
C ILE A 245 -6.43 14.57 -7.36
N ASP A 246 -7.62 14.43 -7.93
CA ASP A 246 -8.81 15.17 -7.52
C ASP A 246 -9.43 14.48 -6.30
N LEU A 247 -9.27 15.07 -5.12
CA LEU A 247 -9.58 14.39 -3.86
C LEU A 247 -11.09 14.17 -3.65
N GLU A 248 -11.94 15.03 -4.20
CA GLU A 248 -13.39 14.89 -4.07
C GLU A 248 -13.99 13.85 -4.99
N THR A 249 -13.43 13.66 -6.19
CA THR A 249 -13.90 12.61 -7.12
C THR A 249 -13.17 11.30 -6.93
N GLY A 250 -11.97 11.31 -6.29
CA GLY A 250 -11.07 10.17 -6.19
C GLY A 250 -10.37 9.82 -7.51
N SER A 251 -10.55 10.63 -8.56
CA SER A 251 -9.87 10.44 -9.84
C SER A 251 -8.39 10.81 -9.71
N TYR A 252 -7.53 9.97 -10.24
CA TYR A 252 -6.10 10.27 -10.31
C TYR A 252 -5.48 9.80 -11.61
N PHE A 253 -4.37 10.45 -11.96
CA PHE A 253 -3.49 9.97 -13.02
C PHE A 253 -2.02 10.20 -12.65
N ARG A 254 -1.14 9.46 -13.30
CA ARG A 254 0.30 9.68 -13.28
C ARG A 254 0.91 9.41 -14.65
N PRO A 255 2.05 10.05 -14.97
CA PRO A 255 2.73 9.76 -16.21
C PRO A 255 3.30 8.32 -16.23
N GLU A 256 3.29 7.75 -17.42
CA GLU A 256 4.00 6.54 -17.79
C GLU A 256 5.08 6.87 -18.83
N ARG A 257 5.84 5.86 -19.25
CA ARG A 257 6.83 6.03 -20.31
C ARG A 257 6.17 6.35 -21.64
N ASP A 258 6.92 7.02 -22.53
CA ASP A 258 6.51 7.31 -23.89
C ASP A 258 5.24 8.18 -24.01
N GLY A 259 4.99 9.03 -23.01
CA GLY A 259 3.83 9.92 -23.00
C GLY A 259 2.49 9.28 -22.66
N ALA A 260 2.49 8.00 -22.33
CA ALA A 260 1.32 7.32 -21.79
C ALA A 260 1.00 7.78 -20.37
N ALA A 261 -0.17 7.40 -19.86
CA ALA A 261 -0.56 7.67 -18.49
C ALA A 261 -1.23 6.45 -17.86
N LEU A 262 -1.12 6.35 -16.53
CA LEU A 262 -1.94 5.48 -15.71
C LEU A 262 -3.06 6.33 -15.13
N VAL A 263 -4.30 5.86 -15.28
CA VAL A 263 -5.49 6.48 -14.67
C VAL A 263 -6.13 5.50 -13.69
N GLY A 264 -6.69 6.02 -12.61
CA GLY A 264 -7.36 5.23 -11.59
C GLY A 264 -8.39 6.05 -10.83
N GLY A 265 -9.05 5.39 -9.89
CA GLY A 265 -10.08 5.96 -9.04
C GLY A 265 -11.19 4.97 -8.72
N HIS A 266 -12.01 5.33 -7.74
CA HIS A 266 -13.22 4.58 -7.40
C HIS A 266 -14.42 5.51 -7.50
N PHE A 267 -15.30 5.24 -8.48
CA PHE A 267 -16.39 6.13 -8.88
C PHE A 267 -17.78 5.60 -8.53
N ASP A 268 -17.86 4.39 -8.01
CA ASP A 268 -19.13 3.75 -7.68
C ASP A 268 -19.50 4.02 -6.22
N ALA A 269 -20.81 4.26 -5.98
CA ALA A 269 -21.31 4.42 -4.62
C ALA A 269 -21.29 3.11 -3.82
N ALA A 270 -21.29 1.96 -4.52
CA ALA A 270 -21.22 0.65 -3.91
C ALA A 270 -19.75 0.16 -3.90
N ASP A 271 -19.30 -0.27 -2.75
CA ASP A 271 -17.95 -0.84 -2.56
C ASP A 271 -18.06 -2.18 -1.82
N PRO A 272 -18.56 -3.25 -2.48
CA PRO A 272 -18.81 -4.53 -1.83
C PRO A 272 -17.53 -5.28 -1.50
N ASP A 273 -17.57 -6.06 -0.43
CA ASP A 273 -16.51 -7.00 -0.09
C ASP A 273 -16.33 -8.00 -1.23
N GLN A 274 -15.07 -8.31 -1.52
CA GLN A 274 -14.71 -9.28 -2.54
C GLN A 274 -14.26 -10.59 -1.88
N ASN A 275 -14.49 -11.70 -2.59
CA ASN A 275 -13.78 -12.94 -2.26
C ASN A 275 -12.35 -12.83 -2.84
N PRO A 276 -11.30 -12.81 -2.01
CA PRO A 276 -9.94 -12.60 -2.52
C PRO A 276 -9.42 -13.77 -3.37
N ASP A 277 -10.08 -14.94 -3.33
CA ASP A 277 -9.73 -16.10 -4.16
C ASP A 277 -10.52 -16.17 -5.48
N ALA A 278 -11.53 -15.29 -5.67
CA ALA A 278 -12.45 -15.40 -6.80
C ALA A 278 -13.04 -14.03 -7.21
N TYR A 279 -12.21 -12.98 -7.30
CA TYR A 279 -12.64 -11.69 -7.83
C TYR A 279 -12.25 -11.53 -9.30
N GLU A 280 -12.92 -10.62 -10.02
CA GLU A 280 -12.57 -10.30 -11.40
C GLU A 280 -11.26 -9.48 -11.46
N GLU A 281 -10.20 -10.07 -11.99
CA GLU A 281 -8.87 -9.47 -12.09
C GLU A 281 -8.71 -8.56 -13.31
N GLY A 282 -9.61 -8.67 -14.28
CA GLY A 282 -9.67 -7.80 -15.46
C GLY A 282 -10.20 -6.42 -15.11
N MET A 283 -9.82 -5.45 -15.92
CA MET A 283 -10.38 -4.10 -15.88
C MET A 283 -11.69 -4.06 -16.68
N ASP A 284 -12.71 -3.36 -16.16
CA ASP A 284 -13.94 -3.09 -16.87
C ASP A 284 -13.76 -1.92 -17.85
N ILE A 285 -14.12 -2.12 -19.10
CA ILE A 285 -13.94 -1.09 -20.13
C ILE A 285 -14.80 0.16 -19.87
N GLU A 286 -16.00 -0.01 -19.32
CA GLU A 286 -16.89 1.09 -18.96
C GLU A 286 -16.30 1.90 -17.79
N TRP A 287 -15.70 1.22 -16.81
CA TRP A 287 -14.98 1.89 -15.74
C TRP A 287 -13.79 2.69 -16.30
N ALA A 288 -13.00 2.10 -17.21
CA ALA A 288 -11.84 2.79 -17.80
C ALA A 288 -12.25 4.03 -18.60
N ALA A 289 -13.37 3.98 -19.33
CA ALA A 289 -13.93 5.14 -20.01
C ALA A 289 -14.28 6.25 -19.01
N ARG A 290 -14.97 5.92 -17.91
CA ARG A 290 -15.28 6.88 -16.83
C ARG A 290 -14.04 7.47 -16.20
N ALA A 291 -12.99 6.65 -15.98
CA ALA A 291 -11.73 7.14 -15.41
C ALA A 291 -11.04 8.16 -16.32
N VAL A 292 -11.10 7.94 -17.64
CA VAL A 292 -10.63 8.91 -18.64
C VAL A 292 -11.48 10.18 -18.64
N GLU A 293 -12.80 10.05 -18.59
CA GLU A 293 -13.76 11.17 -18.52
C GLU A 293 -13.49 12.04 -17.28
N HIS A 294 -13.36 11.42 -16.08
CA HIS A 294 -13.02 12.16 -14.88
C HIS A 294 -11.66 12.88 -14.95
N ALA A 295 -10.66 12.26 -15.57
CA ALA A 295 -9.36 12.91 -15.78
C ALA A 295 -9.46 14.06 -16.81
N ALA A 296 -10.31 13.94 -17.80
CA ALA A 296 -10.59 14.98 -18.79
C ALA A 296 -11.34 16.19 -18.21
N ASP A 297 -12.10 15.99 -17.12
CA ASP A 297 -12.83 17.09 -16.44
C ASP A 297 -11.89 18.14 -15.81
N TYR A 298 -10.62 17.80 -15.60
CA TYR A 298 -9.68 18.71 -14.96
C TYR A 298 -8.31 18.79 -15.62
N THR A 299 -8.07 18.05 -16.70
CA THR A 299 -6.81 18.18 -17.45
C THR A 299 -7.00 18.11 -18.96
N ALA A 300 -6.21 18.89 -19.69
CA ALA A 300 -6.21 18.91 -21.15
C ALA A 300 -5.48 17.70 -21.80
N TYR A 301 -4.91 16.81 -21.00
CA TYR A 301 -4.24 15.63 -21.53
C TYR A 301 -5.22 14.57 -22.03
N PHE A 302 -6.38 14.46 -21.40
CA PHE A 302 -7.35 13.41 -21.68
C PHE A 302 -8.57 13.94 -22.47
N GLY A 303 -9.23 13.07 -23.20
CA GLY A 303 -10.38 13.42 -24.01
C GLY A 303 -10.87 12.22 -24.84
N PRO A 304 -11.80 12.45 -25.78
CA PRO A 304 -12.42 11.38 -26.58
C PRO A 304 -11.43 10.61 -27.47
N ASP A 305 -10.26 11.20 -27.78
CA ASP A 305 -9.22 10.55 -28.58
C ASP A 305 -8.23 9.73 -27.73
N THR A 306 -8.40 9.71 -26.39
CA THR A 306 -7.56 8.90 -25.49
C THR A 306 -7.83 7.42 -25.69
N ARG A 307 -6.78 6.66 -26.01
CA ARG A 307 -6.89 5.22 -26.27
C ARG A 307 -6.53 4.42 -25.01
N ILE A 308 -7.42 3.50 -24.62
CA ILE A 308 -7.16 2.55 -23.55
C ILE A 308 -6.25 1.45 -24.10
N LYS A 309 -5.06 1.25 -23.51
CA LYS A 309 -4.08 0.24 -23.94
C LYS A 309 -4.26 -1.08 -23.23
N ARG A 310 -4.37 -1.05 -21.90
CA ARG A 310 -4.51 -2.19 -21.03
C ARG A 310 -4.97 -1.75 -19.65
N GLY A 311 -5.37 -2.68 -18.83
CA GLY A 311 -5.69 -2.41 -17.42
C GLY A 311 -5.86 -3.69 -16.64
N TRP A 312 -6.01 -3.55 -15.35
CA TRP A 312 -6.19 -4.65 -14.42
C TRP A 312 -6.96 -4.18 -13.19
N ALA A 313 -7.42 -5.14 -12.40
CA ALA A 313 -7.96 -4.90 -11.07
C ALA A 313 -7.10 -5.58 -10.01
N GLY A 314 -7.01 -4.97 -8.83
CA GLY A 314 -6.36 -5.50 -7.64
C GLY A 314 -7.27 -5.34 -6.42
N LEU A 315 -6.84 -5.91 -5.30
CA LEU A 315 -7.57 -5.78 -4.04
C LEU A 315 -6.85 -4.84 -3.09
N TYR A 316 -7.59 -3.88 -2.55
CA TYR A 316 -7.20 -3.19 -1.33
C TYR A 316 -7.65 -4.02 -0.13
N ALA A 317 -6.83 -4.13 0.90
CA ALA A 317 -7.18 -4.69 2.20
C ALA A 317 -7.60 -3.51 3.10
N VAL A 318 -8.90 -3.24 3.17
CA VAL A 318 -9.45 -2.00 3.73
C VAL A 318 -9.91 -2.23 5.17
N THR A 319 -9.47 -1.36 6.07
CA THR A 319 -9.97 -1.24 7.45
C THR A 319 -11.02 -0.11 7.55
N PRO A 320 -11.88 -0.09 8.57
CA PRO A 320 -12.94 0.93 8.70
C PRO A 320 -12.46 2.38 8.75
N ASP A 321 -11.23 2.62 9.20
CA ASP A 321 -10.61 3.94 9.34
C ASP A 321 -9.47 4.21 8.38
N HIS A 322 -9.23 3.28 7.45
CA HIS A 322 -8.17 3.31 6.45
C HIS A 322 -6.73 3.31 7.00
N HIS A 323 -6.52 2.85 8.24
CA HIS A 323 -5.19 2.65 8.82
C HIS A 323 -4.89 1.16 9.01
N PRO A 324 -3.62 0.75 8.90
CA PRO A 324 -3.24 -0.64 9.10
C PRO A 324 -3.42 -1.09 10.55
N ILE A 325 -3.38 -2.39 10.76
CA ILE A 325 -3.22 -3.03 12.06
C ILE A 325 -1.76 -3.47 12.16
N LEU A 326 -1.04 -2.90 13.14
CA LEU A 326 0.38 -3.20 13.43
C LEU A 326 0.50 -3.53 14.92
N GLU A 327 0.32 -4.81 15.29
CA GLU A 327 0.39 -5.25 16.70
C GLU A 327 0.56 -6.76 16.82
N GLU A 328 0.89 -7.25 18.02
CA GLU A 328 0.69 -8.65 18.40
C GLU A 328 -0.80 -8.85 18.75
N THR A 329 -1.63 -9.17 17.75
CA THR A 329 -3.09 -9.32 17.87
C THR A 329 -3.50 -10.50 18.76
N ARG A 330 -2.61 -11.44 18.96
CA ARG A 330 -2.72 -12.56 19.89
C ARG A 330 -1.31 -12.99 20.28
N PRO A 331 -1.06 -13.48 21.52
CA PRO A 331 0.26 -13.98 21.87
C PRO A 331 0.79 -14.95 20.80
N GLY A 332 1.96 -14.65 20.23
CA GLY A 332 2.56 -15.42 19.15
C GLY A 332 2.09 -15.08 17.72
N LEU A 333 1.15 -14.17 17.54
CA LEU A 333 0.67 -13.72 16.24
C LEU A 333 0.80 -12.19 16.09
N VAL A 334 1.74 -11.75 15.29
CA VAL A 334 1.87 -10.33 14.88
C VAL A 334 1.10 -10.11 13.60
N THR A 335 0.21 -9.11 13.57
CA THR A 335 -0.53 -8.69 12.37
C THR A 335 0.07 -7.42 11.80
N VAL A 336 0.35 -7.44 10.50
CA VAL A 336 0.86 -6.32 9.72
C VAL A 336 0.10 -6.23 8.39
N ALA A 337 -1.14 -5.74 8.47
CA ALA A 337 -2.10 -5.79 7.36
C ALA A 337 -3.15 -4.67 7.44
N GLY A 338 -4.02 -4.58 6.43
CA GLY A 338 -5.11 -3.60 6.43
C GLY A 338 -4.70 -2.21 5.96
N PHE A 339 -3.74 -2.10 5.08
CA PHE A 339 -3.17 -0.80 4.63
C PHE A 339 -4.07 0.03 3.71
N SER A 340 -5.24 -0.43 3.35
CA SER A 340 -6.24 0.36 2.60
C SER A 340 -5.70 1.04 1.34
N GLY A 341 -4.82 0.36 0.58
CA GLY A 341 -4.17 0.88 -0.62
C GLY A 341 -2.76 1.47 -0.41
N HIS A 342 -2.30 1.66 0.83
CA HIS A 342 -1.01 2.31 1.13
C HIS A 342 0.13 1.32 1.44
N GLY A 343 -0.10 0.02 1.36
CA GLY A 343 0.85 -1.00 1.82
C GLY A 343 2.18 -1.00 1.09
N PHE A 344 2.22 -0.61 -0.18
CA PHE A 344 3.47 -0.52 -0.93
C PHE A 344 4.40 0.52 -0.29
N GLN A 345 3.96 1.75 -0.19
CA GLN A 345 4.79 2.85 0.29
C GLN A 345 5.22 2.70 1.76
N HIS A 346 4.40 2.07 2.60
CA HIS A 346 4.67 1.88 4.02
C HIS A 346 5.44 0.58 4.33
N ALA A 347 5.68 -0.28 3.33
CA ALA A 347 6.28 -1.59 3.54
C ALA A 347 7.63 -1.58 4.29
N PRO A 348 8.58 -0.66 4.03
CA PRO A 348 9.83 -0.62 4.77
C PRO A 348 9.65 -0.40 6.27
N ALA A 349 8.90 0.63 6.66
CA ALA A 349 8.64 0.93 8.07
C ALA A 349 7.79 -0.16 8.73
N ALA A 350 6.74 -0.62 8.04
CA ALA A 350 5.87 -1.69 8.55
C ALA A 350 6.63 -3.00 8.75
N GLY A 351 7.55 -3.35 7.85
CA GLY A 351 8.41 -4.52 7.99
C GLY A 351 9.34 -4.43 9.18
N ARG A 352 9.95 -3.25 9.42
CA ARG A 352 10.76 -2.97 10.61
C ARG A 352 9.92 -3.10 11.88
N ILE A 353 8.76 -2.45 11.95
CA ILE A 353 7.84 -2.50 13.09
C ILE A 353 7.41 -3.94 13.38
N ALA A 354 7.03 -4.70 12.35
CA ALA A 354 6.64 -6.10 12.52
C ALA A 354 7.78 -6.96 13.10
N ALA A 355 9.01 -6.72 12.68
CA ALA A 355 10.18 -7.40 13.22
C ALA A 355 10.45 -7.00 14.68
N ASP A 356 10.35 -5.72 15.01
CA ASP A 356 10.51 -5.21 16.37
C ASP A 356 9.44 -5.82 17.30
N LEU A 357 8.17 -5.80 16.92
CA LEU A 357 7.07 -6.42 17.66
C LEU A 357 7.26 -7.93 17.86
N ALA A 358 7.74 -8.64 16.85
CA ALA A 358 7.96 -10.08 16.94
C ALA A 358 9.12 -10.44 17.85
N VAL A 359 10.20 -9.65 17.87
CA VAL A 359 11.43 -9.93 18.62
C VAL A 359 11.38 -9.34 20.03
N ASP A 360 11.02 -8.05 20.14
CA ASP A 360 11.11 -7.28 21.38
C ASP A 360 9.73 -7.04 22.03
N GLY A 361 8.63 -7.23 21.29
CA GLY A 361 7.28 -6.94 21.74
C GLY A 361 6.88 -5.46 21.67
N ASP A 362 7.79 -4.58 21.22
CA ASP A 362 7.59 -3.13 21.10
C ASP A 362 8.51 -2.59 20.00
N THR A 363 8.25 -1.35 19.54
CA THR A 363 9.07 -0.68 18.53
C THR A 363 9.45 0.75 18.98
N ASP A 364 10.66 1.16 18.67
CA ASP A 364 11.16 2.53 18.92
C ASP A 364 11.05 3.43 17.67
N LEU A 365 10.58 2.89 16.54
CA LEU A 365 10.56 3.62 15.28
C LEU A 365 9.54 4.79 15.30
N LEU A 366 8.35 4.52 15.81
CA LEU A 366 7.27 5.49 16.01
C LEU A 366 6.20 4.90 16.97
N ASP A 367 5.30 5.75 17.48
CA ASP A 367 4.18 5.28 18.30
C ASP A 367 3.13 4.57 17.43
N VAL A 368 3.07 3.24 17.55
CA VAL A 368 2.09 2.39 16.85
C VAL A 368 0.83 2.12 17.65
N SER A 369 0.72 2.62 18.89
CA SER A 369 -0.47 2.39 19.73
C SER A 369 -1.80 2.80 19.07
N PRO A 370 -1.85 3.86 18.22
CA PRO A 370 -3.06 4.20 17.47
C PRO A 370 -3.42 3.18 16.38
N LEU A 371 -2.51 2.24 16.04
CA LEU A 371 -2.69 1.24 15.00
C LEU A 371 -3.04 -0.15 15.55
N SER A 372 -3.34 -0.25 16.86
CA SER A 372 -3.80 -1.50 17.47
C SER A 372 -5.20 -1.89 16.95
N GLY A 373 -5.47 -3.19 16.77
CA GLY A 373 -6.73 -3.68 16.23
C GLY A 373 -7.92 -3.46 17.17
N ASP A 374 -7.68 -3.42 18.47
CA ASP A 374 -8.72 -3.20 19.49
C ASP A 374 -9.30 -1.77 19.49
N ARG A 375 -8.67 -0.81 18.76
CA ARG A 375 -9.23 0.55 18.53
C ARG A 375 -10.64 0.50 17.92
N PHE A 376 -10.94 -0.52 17.13
CA PHE A 376 -12.27 -0.68 16.54
C PHE A 376 -13.33 -1.08 17.57
N GLU A 377 -12.97 -1.93 18.53
CA GLU A 377 -13.85 -2.32 19.63
C GLU A 377 -14.06 -1.17 20.62
N ARG A 378 -13.02 -0.37 20.86
CA ARG A 378 -13.09 0.82 21.74
C ARG A 378 -13.78 2.02 21.09
N GLY A 379 -14.01 1.98 19.76
CA GLY A 379 -14.55 3.11 19.00
C GLY A 379 -13.56 4.27 18.86
N GLU A 380 -12.27 4.03 18.99
CA GLU A 380 -11.17 5.00 18.91
C GLU A 380 -10.58 5.04 17.49
N THR A 381 -11.43 5.03 16.48
CA THR A 381 -11.01 5.02 15.08
C THR A 381 -10.36 6.33 14.68
N LEU A 382 -9.29 6.22 13.93
CA LEU A 382 -8.67 7.32 13.21
C LEU A 382 -9.51 7.67 11.97
N SER A 383 -9.05 8.56 11.13
CA SER A 383 -9.69 8.82 9.84
C SER A 383 -8.66 9.33 8.84
N GLU A 384 -8.18 8.44 7.98
CA GLU A 384 -7.39 8.86 6.83
C GLU A 384 -8.33 9.30 5.70
N ARG A 385 -8.18 10.53 5.25
CA ARG A 385 -9.06 11.16 4.25
C ARG A 385 -8.39 11.40 2.91
N HIS A 386 -7.09 11.15 2.81
CA HIS A 386 -6.32 11.24 1.57
C HIS A 386 -6.18 9.85 0.94
N VAL A 387 -7.31 9.14 0.78
CA VAL A 387 -7.41 7.86 0.07
C VAL A 387 -8.19 8.06 -1.23
N ALA A 388 -7.67 7.51 -2.35
CA ALA A 388 -8.28 7.54 -3.67
C ALA A 388 -8.69 6.13 -4.11
#